data_d332d89e939448566bc0a2ef94795c22
#
_entry.id   d332d89e939448566bc0a2ef94795c22
#
_cell.length_a   1.000
_cell.length_b   1.000
_cell.length_c   1.000
_cell.angle_alpha   90.00
_cell.angle_beta   90.00
_cell.angle_gamma   90.00
#
_symmetry.space_group_name_H-M   'P 1'
#
loop_
_entity.id
_entity.type
_entity.pdbx_description
1 polymer ?
#
loop_
_entity_poly.entity_id
_entity_poly.type
_entity_poly.pdbx_seq_one_letter_code
_entity_poly.pdbx_strand_id
1 'polypeptide(L)'
;MFFKKKDKLPKTVSIDSLEFLSNEAKEAFRVLEIPDTSFLVGKEADNFYLDYCVESGGVADRVILYEMRAAVYYANTPKPDYKKLRWWYWKDTTANTNNEELGNE
;
A
#
# COMPACT_ATOMS: atom_id res chain seq x y z
N MET A 1 25.96 8.51 10.89
CA MET A 1 25.57 8.71 10.71
C MET A 1 24.93 9.13 10.23
N PHE A 2 24.73 9.01 9.91
CA PHE A 2 24.28 9.41 9.48
C PHE A 2 23.23 9.68 8.89
N PHE A 3 22.76 9.91 9.01
CA PHE A 3 21.81 10.10 8.55
C PHE A 3 21.52 11.01 7.78
N LYS A 4 20.65 11.01 7.24
CA LYS A 4 20.58 11.76 6.14
C LYS A 4 19.35 12.53 6.07
N LYS A 5 19.42 13.79 6.12
CA LYS A 5 18.27 14.62 6.07
C LYS A 5 17.56 14.61 4.76
N LYS A 6 18.28 14.38 3.70
CA LYS A 6 17.67 14.34 2.39
C LYS A 6 16.83 13.12 2.18
N ASP A 7 16.87 12.19 3.14
CA ASP A 7 16.05 10.98 3.06
C ASP A 7 14.73 11.16 3.80
N LYS A 8 14.25 12.36 3.88
CA LYS A 8 12.97 12.59 4.54
C LYS A 8 11.84 11.96 3.78
N LEU A 9 10.91 11.39 4.52
CA LEU A 9 9.71 10.81 3.95
C LEU A 9 8.80 11.91 3.40
N PRO A 10 7.87 11.56 2.50
CA PRO A 10 6.92 12.54 2.00
C PRO A 10 6.15 13.18 3.13
N LYS A 11 5.67 14.40 2.87
CA LYS A 11 4.81 15.06 3.81
C LYS A 11 3.61 14.20 4.11
N THR A 12 3.17 14.23 5.38
CA THR A 12 1.92 13.58 5.75
C THR A 12 0.76 14.25 5.03
N VAL A 13 -0.04 13.46 4.37
CA VAL A 13 -1.24 13.96 3.70
C VAL A 13 -2.41 13.04 4.04
N SER A 14 -3.62 13.55 3.87
CA SER A 14 -4.78 12.73 4.15
C SER A 14 -4.87 11.59 3.14
N ILE A 15 -5.42 10.46 3.59
CA ILE A 15 -5.63 9.32 2.71
C ILE A 15 -6.53 9.73 1.54
N ASP A 16 -7.55 10.54 1.81
CA ASP A 16 -8.48 10.96 0.77
C ASP A 16 -7.83 11.79 -0.32
N SER A 17 -6.68 12.41 -0.05
CA SER A 17 -5.99 13.21 -1.06
C SER A 17 -5.12 12.40 -1.99
N LEU A 18 -4.95 11.10 -1.75
CA LEU A 18 -4.10 10.25 -2.58
C LEU A 18 -4.87 9.84 -3.83
N GLU A 19 -4.56 10.50 -4.93
CA GLU A 19 -5.31 10.32 -6.17
C GLU A 19 -5.15 8.94 -6.78
N PHE A 20 -4.07 8.25 -6.43
CA PHE A 20 -3.84 6.92 -6.98
C PHE A 20 -4.67 5.84 -6.27
N LEU A 21 -5.40 6.18 -5.22
CA LEU A 21 -6.26 5.23 -4.53
C LEU A 21 -7.69 5.33 -5.05
N SER A 22 -8.32 4.17 -5.24
CA SER A 22 -9.75 4.14 -5.57
C SER A 22 -10.58 4.53 -4.35
N ASN A 23 -11.86 4.79 -4.59
CA ASN A 23 -12.78 5.06 -3.48
C ASN A 23 -12.88 3.87 -2.55
N GLU A 24 -12.81 2.66 -3.10
CA GLU A 24 -12.88 1.45 -2.29
C GLU A 24 -11.69 1.34 -1.34
N ALA A 25 -10.48 1.66 -1.83
CA ALA A 25 -9.31 1.61 -0.98
C ALA A 25 -9.36 2.70 0.08
N LYS A 26 -9.84 3.89 -0.30
CA LYS A 26 -10.00 4.97 0.67
C LYS A 26 -11.01 4.60 1.75
N GLU A 27 -12.09 3.95 1.35
CA GLU A 27 -13.09 3.49 2.32
C GLU A 27 -12.50 2.44 3.25
N ALA A 28 -11.68 1.53 2.73
CA ALA A 28 -11.05 0.52 3.57
C ALA A 28 -10.19 1.16 4.65
N PHE A 29 -9.40 2.16 4.28
CA PHE A 29 -8.60 2.87 5.27
C PHE A 29 -9.48 3.61 6.27
N ARG A 30 -10.61 4.14 5.81
CA ARG A 30 -11.54 4.84 6.71
C ARG A 30 -12.12 3.87 7.75
N VAL A 31 -12.50 2.68 7.30
CA VAL A 31 -13.00 1.65 8.21
C VAL A 31 -11.96 1.29 9.26
N LEU A 32 -10.68 1.29 8.87
CA LEU A 32 -9.59 0.99 9.79
C LEU A 32 -9.17 2.20 10.62
N GLU A 33 -9.85 3.32 10.44
CA GLU A 33 -9.57 4.56 11.18
C GLU A 33 -8.15 5.08 10.91
N ILE A 34 -7.75 5.01 9.64
CA ILE A 34 -6.45 5.51 9.19
C ILE A 34 -6.71 6.76 8.35
N PRO A 35 -6.58 7.94 8.95
CA PRO A 35 -6.94 9.17 8.25
C PRO A 35 -5.85 9.75 7.36
N ASP A 36 -4.60 9.41 7.61
CA ASP A 36 -3.51 10.03 6.86
C ASP A 36 -2.31 9.09 6.77
N THR A 37 -1.33 9.50 5.98
CA THR A 37 -0.20 8.64 5.64
C THR A 37 0.75 8.41 6.79
N SER A 38 0.69 9.21 7.85
CA SER A 38 1.58 8.98 8.98
C SER A 38 1.31 7.63 9.65
N PHE A 39 0.08 7.14 9.54
CA PHE A 39 -0.29 5.84 10.12
C PHE A 39 0.30 4.68 9.34
N LEU A 40 0.85 4.93 8.14
CA LEU A 40 1.39 3.87 7.28
C LEU A 40 2.90 3.72 7.43
N VAL A 41 3.55 4.65 8.10
CA VAL A 41 5.00 4.62 8.22
C VAL A 41 5.42 3.43 9.08
N GLY A 42 6.31 2.61 8.54
CA GLY A 42 6.80 1.43 9.24
C GLY A 42 5.82 0.29 9.34
N LYS A 43 4.75 0.32 8.54
CA LYS A 43 3.70 -0.70 8.63
C LYS A 43 3.68 -1.59 7.41
N GLU A 44 2.99 -2.71 7.54
CA GLU A 44 2.85 -3.69 6.47
C GLU A 44 1.44 -3.65 5.90
N ALA A 45 1.34 -3.46 4.59
CA ALA A 45 0.03 -3.37 3.95
C ALA A 45 -0.81 -4.62 4.15
N ASP A 46 -0.16 -5.78 4.14
CA ASP A 46 -0.88 -7.04 4.26
C ASP A 46 -1.64 -7.12 5.59
N ASN A 47 -1.09 -6.55 6.65
CA ASN A 47 -1.79 -6.53 7.94
C ASN A 47 -3.02 -5.65 7.90
N PHE A 48 -2.93 -4.50 7.23
CA PHE A 48 -4.10 -3.65 7.05
C PHE A 48 -5.19 -4.37 6.27
N TYR A 49 -4.78 -5.08 5.22
CA TYR A 49 -5.76 -5.79 4.40
C TYR A 49 -6.48 -6.88 5.21
N LEU A 50 -5.72 -7.65 6.00
CA LEU A 50 -6.33 -8.68 6.83
C LEU A 50 -7.29 -8.07 7.85
N ASP A 51 -6.89 -6.96 8.47
CA ASP A 51 -7.76 -6.27 9.42
C ASP A 51 -9.04 -5.81 8.73
N TYR A 52 -8.92 -5.31 7.52
CA TYR A 52 -10.09 -4.87 6.77
C TYR A 52 -11.01 -6.04 6.43
N CYS A 53 -10.44 -7.19 6.06
CA CYS A 53 -11.26 -8.37 5.80
C CYS A 53 -12.05 -8.76 7.04
N VAL A 54 -11.42 -8.71 8.21
CA VAL A 54 -12.13 -9.02 9.46
C VAL A 54 -13.24 -8.02 9.70
N GLU A 55 -12.95 -6.73 9.53
CA GLU A 55 -13.97 -5.69 9.80
C GLU A 55 -15.12 -5.76 8.83
N SER A 56 -14.86 -6.13 7.58
CA SER A 56 -15.92 -6.19 6.58
C SER A 56 -16.66 -7.52 6.56
N GLY A 57 -16.21 -8.49 7.34
CA GLY A 57 -16.91 -9.75 7.49
C GLY A 57 -16.62 -10.76 6.41
N GLY A 58 -15.53 -10.61 5.65
CA GLY A 58 -15.22 -11.56 4.60
C GLY A 58 -13.98 -11.17 3.83
N VAL A 59 -13.70 -11.91 2.77
CA VAL A 59 -12.52 -11.65 1.94
C VAL A 59 -12.82 -10.47 1.02
N ALA A 60 -12.03 -9.42 1.12
CA ALA A 60 -12.19 -8.25 0.28
C ALA A 60 -11.45 -8.44 -1.05
N ASP A 61 -11.80 -7.60 -2.03
CA ASP A 61 -11.14 -7.61 -3.34
C ASP A 61 -9.64 -7.41 -3.16
N ARG A 62 -8.85 -8.28 -3.79
CA ARG A 62 -7.40 -8.21 -3.66
C ARG A 62 -6.82 -6.91 -4.21
N VAL A 63 -7.50 -6.24 -5.13
CA VAL A 63 -7.03 -4.95 -5.62
C VAL A 63 -6.88 -3.95 -4.47
N ILE A 64 -7.74 -4.06 -3.45
CA ILE A 64 -7.62 -3.20 -2.27
C ILE A 64 -6.26 -3.42 -1.60
N LEU A 65 -5.83 -4.68 -1.47
CA LEU A 65 -4.50 -4.96 -0.92
C LEU A 65 -3.40 -4.32 -1.77
N TYR A 66 -3.53 -4.45 -3.09
CA TYR A 66 -2.50 -3.89 -3.97
C TYR A 66 -2.43 -2.37 -3.83
N GLU A 67 -3.57 -1.72 -3.71
CA GLU A 67 -3.60 -0.28 -3.49
C GLU A 67 -3.04 0.08 -2.11
N MET A 68 -3.31 -0.73 -1.10
CA MET A 68 -2.72 -0.51 0.21
C MET A 68 -1.20 -0.63 0.17
N ARG A 69 -0.68 -1.57 -0.63
CA ARG A 69 0.76 -1.71 -0.82
C ARG A 69 1.35 -0.45 -1.45
N ALA A 70 0.65 0.10 -2.44
CA ALA A 70 1.11 1.34 -3.06
C ALA A 70 1.12 2.49 -2.06
N ALA A 71 0.11 2.57 -1.21
CA ALA A 71 0.03 3.63 -0.21
C ALA A 71 1.14 3.51 0.83
N VAL A 72 1.40 2.29 1.31
CA VAL A 72 2.49 2.06 2.25
C VAL A 72 3.83 2.39 1.60
N TYR A 73 4.01 1.99 0.34
CA TYR A 73 5.22 2.33 -0.37
C TYR A 73 5.41 3.85 -0.43
N TYR A 74 4.34 4.58 -0.77
CA TYR A 74 4.40 6.04 -0.85
C TYR A 74 4.83 6.64 0.49
N ALA A 75 4.21 6.19 1.58
CA ALA A 75 4.46 6.77 2.89
C ALA A 75 5.87 6.50 3.40
N ASN A 76 6.50 5.43 2.92
CA ASN A 76 7.80 4.98 3.44
C ASN A 76 8.96 5.23 2.49
N THR A 77 8.74 5.95 1.39
CA THR A 77 9.78 6.16 0.39
C THR A 77 10.05 7.65 0.23
N PRO A 78 11.30 8.10 0.47
CA PRO A 78 11.61 9.53 0.41
C PRO A 78 11.30 10.17 -0.93
N LYS A 79 11.53 9.46 -2.04
CA LYS A 79 11.21 9.98 -3.36
C LYS A 79 10.45 8.92 -4.12
N PRO A 80 9.13 8.81 -3.89
CA PRO A 80 8.37 7.74 -4.49
C PRO A 80 8.42 7.81 -6.02
N ASP A 81 8.55 6.63 -6.62
CA ASP A 81 8.48 6.49 -8.06
C ASP A 81 7.00 6.40 -8.44
N TYR A 82 6.52 7.36 -9.21
CA TYR A 82 5.10 7.40 -9.55
C TYR A 82 4.64 6.17 -10.31
N LYS A 83 5.54 5.50 -11.03
CA LYS A 83 5.18 4.25 -11.68
C LYS A 83 4.78 3.18 -10.68
N LYS A 84 5.30 3.28 -9.47
CA LYS A 84 5.02 2.30 -8.42
C LYS A 84 3.81 2.68 -7.57
N LEU A 85 3.08 3.72 -7.95
CA LEU A 85 1.85 4.09 -7.25
C LEU A 85 0.62 3.49 -7.91
N ARG A 86 0.82 2.66 -8.92
CA ARG A 86 -0.27 1.99 -9.59
C ARG A 86 -0.49 0.63 -8.94
N TRP A 87 -1.76 0.27 -8.70
CA TRP A 87 -2.05 -0.95 -7.97
C TRP A 87 -1.46 -2.18 -8.66
N TRP A 88 -1.45 -2.20 -9.99
CA TRP A 88 -0.97 -3.38 -10.71
C TRP A 88 0.51 -3.63 -10.53
N TYR A 89 1.27 -2.65 -10.11
CA TYR A 89 2.68 -2.86 -9.80
C TYR A 89 2.84 -3.79 -8.60
N TRP A 90 1.83 -3.82 -7.73
CA TRP A 90 1.91 -4.55 -6.47
C TRP A 90 1.11 -5.84 -6.47
N LYS A 91 0.62 -6.29 -7.64
CA LYS A 91 -0.11 -7.55 -7.74
C LYS A 91 0.76 -8.69 -7.21
N ASP A 92 0.10 -9.70 -6.64
CA ASP A 92 0.78 -10.92 -6.27
C ASP A 92 1.35 -11.54 -7.54
N THR A 93 2.63 -11.87 -7.51
CA THR A 93 3.26 -12.49 -8.64
C THR A 93 3.38 -13.96 -8.44
N THR A 94 3.09 -14.64 -8.19
CA THR A 94 3.18 -15.90 -8.01
C THR A 94 3.68 -16.73 -8.58
N ALA A 95 3.57 -15.79 -8.98
CA ALA A 95 3.90 -16.12 -9.21
C ALA A 95 4.51 -16.31 -9.37
N ASN A 96 4.47 -15.97 -9.57
CA ASN A 96 5.12 -15.95 -9.59
C ASN A 96 5.52 -16.40 -9.19
N THR A 97 5.33 -16.25 -9.10
CA THR A 97 5.91 -16.66 -8.83
C THR A 97 6.18 -17.38 -8.95
N ASN A 98 6.34 -17.31 -9.31
CA ASN A 98 6.90 -17.87 -9.56
C ASN A 98 7.11 -18.35 -9.92
N ASN A 99 7.10 -18.26 -10.38
CA ASN A 99 7.54 -18.60 -10.86
C ASN A 99 7.77 -18.76 -11.18
N GLU A 100 7.75 -18.49 -11.39
CA GLU A 100 8.27 -18.68 -11.76
C GLU A 100 8.53 -18.81 -11.91
N GLU A 101 8.44 -18.73 -12.06
CA GLU A 101 8.96 -19.03 -12.36
C GLU A 101 9.04 -19.23 -12.56
N LEU A 102 8.78 -19.23 -12.80
CA LEU A 102 9.11 -19.60 -13.21
C LEU A 102 9.17 -19.82 -13.56
N GLY A 103 9.06 -19.75 -13.88
CA GLY A 103 9.48 -20.02 -14.30
C GLY A 103 9.28 -20.13 -14.62
N ASN A 104 9.30 -20.13 -14.81
CA ASN A 104 9.45 -20.37 -15.14
C ASN A 104 9.38 -20.56 -15.31
N GLU A 105 9.35 -20.53 -15.31
CA GLU A 105 9.67 -20.81 -15.48
C GLU A 105 9.64 -20.89 -15.72
#